data_c83deacb3a49eeca3617c47603369cb2
#
_entry.id   c83deacb3a49eeca3617c47603369cb2
#
_cell.length_a   1.000
_cell.length_b   1.000
_cell.length_c   1.000
_cell.angle_alpha   90.00
_cell.angle_beta   90.00
_cell.angle_gamma   90.00
#
_symmetry.space_group_name_H-M   'P 1'
#
loop_
_entity.id
_entity.type
_entity.pdbx_description
1 polymer ?
#
loop_
_entity_poly.entity_id
_entity_poly.type
_entity_poly.pdbx_seq_one_letter_code
_entity_poly.pdbx_strand_id
1 'polypeptide(L)'
;KAAPADDAALVKVKQLPFVAVATECVEDQALAVYRDRQMMVTVKGVEANFDSLTNIRNILYGDGEFRLSQANLDYAVPGIWIAKDLGTGTDWPDYLHIYAPQRQGQYDMSNPTEAFTEDSVLSPGVVFQVKQSRYDRKYILTSIALARRLFDRQGELTSLELRMKPGVDIDEAKKEIKAILGNRFTVKDRY
;
A
#
# COMPACT_ATOMS: atom_id res chain seq x y z
N LYS A 1 1.24 7.08 -11.55
CA LYS A 1 2.54 7.72 -11.77
C LYS A 1 3.05 8.31 -10.46
N ALA A 2 4.31 8.01 -10.10
CA ALA A 2 4.89 8.48 -8.84
C ALA A 2 5.24 9.97 -8.90
N ALA A 3 5.20 10.60 -7.73
CA ALA A 3 5.59 12.01 -7.53
C ALA A 3 6.44 12.15 -6.27
N PRO A 4 7.28 13.20 -6.18
CA PRO A 4 8.02 13.46 -4.95
C PRO A 4 7.06 13.72 -3.79
N ALA A 5 7.33 13.10 -2.65
CA ALA A 5 6.50 13.28 -1.45
C ALA A 5 6.59 14.71 -0.89
N ASP A 6 7.70 15.39 -1.17
CA ASP A 6 7.92 16.78 -0.73
C ASP A 6 7.44 17.83 -1.73
N ASP A 7 6.70 17.43 -2.77
CA ASP A 7 6.08 18.36 -3.70
C ASP A 7 5.31 19.44 -2.93
N ALA A 8 5.56 20.71 -3.24
CA ALA A 8 5.00 21.82 -2.48
C ALA A 8 3.47 21.83 -2.46
N ALA A 9 2.83 21.46 -3.57
CA ALA A 9 1.38 21.41 -3.64
C ALA A 9 0.81 20.27 -2.78
N LEU A 10 1.47 19.10 -2.78
CA LEU A 10 1.06 17.98 -1.92
C LEU A 10 1.23 18.33 -0.44
N VAL A 11 2.32 18.97 -0.06
CA VAL A 11 2.53 19.43 1.32
C VAL A 11 1.43 20.39 1.74
N LYS A 12 1.05 21.30 0.86
CA LYS A 12 -0.01 22.27 1.12
C LYS A 12 -1.37 21.59 1.33
N VAL A 13 -1.68 20.57 0.53
CA VAL A 13 -2.92 19.81 0.68
C VAL A 13 -2.99 19.11 2.03
N LYS A 14 -1.88 18.51 2.48
CA LYS A 14 -1.84 17.85 3.79
C LYS A 14 -2.13 18.79 4.95
N GLN A 15 -1.82 20.09 4.79
CA GLN A 15 -1.93 21.11 5.83
C GLN A 15 -3.28 21.82 5.82
N LEU A 16 -4.19 21.49 4.90
CA LEU A 16 -5.50 22.14 4.85
C LEU A 16 -6.27 21.90 6.15
N PRO A 17 -6.96 22.95 6.66
CA PRO A 17 -7.64 22.83 7.96
C PRO A 17 -8.73 21.78 8.01
N PHE A 18 -9.37 21.46 6.88
CA PHE A 18 -10.45 20.48 6.84
C PHE A 18 -9.96 19.05 6.67
N VAL A 19 -8.66 18.82 6.50
CA VAL A 19 -8.08 17.48 6.39
C VAL A 19 -7.81 16.95 7.79
N ALA A 20 -8.45 15.83 8.15
CA ALA A 20 -8.22 15.18 9.44
C ALA A 20 -6.99 14.27 9.41
N VAL A 21 -6.83 13.49 8.35
CA VAL A 21 -5.72 12.55 8.18
C VAL A 21 -5.26 12.59 6.73
N ALA A 22 -3.95 12.61 6.52
CA ALA A 22 -3.33 12.46 5.20
C ALA A 22 -2.34 11.31 5.26
N THR A 23 -2.49 10.34 4.36
CA THR A 23 -1.65 9.15 4.30
C THR A 23 -1.00 9.04 2.94
N GLU A 24 0.33 9.02 2.92
CA GLU A 24 1.08 8.73 1.70
C GLU A 24 1.03 7.23 1.43
N CYS A 25 0.90 6.87 0.17
CA CYS A 25 0.88 5.49 -0.27
C CYS A 25 1.80 5.29 -1.47
N VAL A 26 2.39 4.11 -1.54
CA VAL A 26 3.15 3.66 -2.72
C VAL A 26 2.58 2.32 -3.12
N GLU A 27 2.10 2.21 -4.35
CA GLU A 27 1.61 0.93 -4.85
C GLU A 27 2.14 0.61 -6.24
N ASP A 28 2.40 -0.66 -6.47
CA ASP A 28 2.77 -1.19 -7.78
C ASP A 28 2.58 -2.71 -7.79
N GLN A 29 2.78 -3.31 -8.95
CA GLN A 29 2.64 -4.73 -9.18
C GLN A 29 3.86 -5.50 -8.70
N ALA A 30 3.63 -6.66 -8.11
CA ALA A 30 4.69 -7.53 -7.64
C ALA A 30 4.27 -9.00 -7.76
N LEU A 31 5.25 -9.90 -7.68
CA LEU A 31 4.99 -11.33 -7.63
C LEU A 31 5.06 -11.79 -6.18
N ALA A 32 3.98 -12.35 -5.67
CA ALA A 32 3.93 -12.94 -4.34
C ALA A 32 4.17 -14.44 -4.45
N VAL A 33 5.08 -14.96 -3.64
CA VAL A 33 5.46 -16.38 -3.63
C VAL A 33 5.36 -16.90 -2.21
N TYR A 34 4.54 -17.92 -2.02
CA TYR A 34 4.43 -18.62 -0.75
C TYR A 34 4.55 -20.12 -0.99
N ARG A 35 5.66 -20.71 -0.52
CA ARG A 35 5.99 -22.12 -0.78
C ARG A 35 6.00 -22.39 -2.29
N ASP A 36 5.16 -23.29 -2.77
CA ASP A 36 5.09 -23.68 -4.19
C ASP A 36 4.06 -22.89 -5.00
N ARG A 37 3.42 -21.89 -4.40
CA ARG A 37 2.39 -21.07 -5.06
C ARG A 37 2.89 -19.66 -5.33
N GLN A 38 2.46 -19.11 -6.44
CA GLN A 38 2.80 -17.74 -6.80
C GLN A 38 1.64 -17.07 -7.54
N MET A 39 1.55 -15.76 -7.40
CA MET A 39 0.57 -14.96 -8.13
C MET A 39 0.99 -13.50 -8.19
N MET A 40 0.53 -12.81 -9.24
CA MET A 40 0.72 -11.37 -9.32
C MET A 40 -0.25 -10.66 -8.38
N VAL A 41 0.26 -9.67 -7.67
CA VAL A 41 -0.49 -8.88 -6.71
C VAL A 41 -0.17 -7.40 -6.88
N THR A 42 -1.00 -6.54 -6.31
CA THR A 42 -0.66 -5.14 -6.10
C THR A 42 -0.25 -4.97 -4.64
N VAL A 43 0.99 -4.58 -4.42
CA VAL A 43 1.48 -4.22 -3.09
C VAL A 43 1.18 -2.76 -2.85
N LYS A 44 0.46 -2.46 -1.79
CA LYS A 44 0.15 -1.09 -1.37
C LYS A 44 0.82 -0.82 -0.03
N GLY A 45 1.87 -0.03 -0.08
CA GLY A 45 2.56 0.44 1.13
C GLY A 45 1.87 1.69 1.66
N VAL A 46 1.61 1.71 2.96
CA VAL A 46 0.89 2.79 3.63
C VAL A 46 1.65 3.28 4.84
N GLU A 47 1.45 4.55 5.18
CA GLU A 47 2.00 5.11 6.41
C GLU A 47 1.31 4.52 7.65
N ALA A 48 1.96 4.68 8.80
CA ALA A 48 1.47 4.14 10.06
C ALA A 48 0.09 4.67 10.47
N ASN A 49 -0.30 5.85 9.96
CA ASN A 49 -1.59 6.46 10.27
C ASN A 49 -2.75 5.93 9.39
N PHE A 50 -2.51 4.88 8.62
CA PHE A 50 -3.53 4.32 7.73
C PHE A 50 -4.77 3.84 8.49
N ASP A 51 -4.61 3.31 9.70
CA ASP A 51 -5.74 2.88 10.53
C ASP A 51 -6.59 4.04 11.02
N SER A 52 -6.02 5.25 11.10
CA SER A 52 -6.77 6.47 11.39
C SER A 52 -7.48 7.03 10.15
N LEU A 53 -6.96 6.71 8.96
CA LEU A 53 -7.58 7.09 7.69
C LEU A 53 -8.82 6.26 7.40
N THR A 54 -8.73 4.97 7.66
CA THR A 54 -9.77 3.98 7.37
C THR A 54 -10.10 3.20 8.63
N ASN A 55 -11.30 2.63 8.67
CA ASN A 55 -11.65 1.70 9.75
C ASN A 55 -11.16 0.29 9.39
N ILE A 56 -9.85 0.15 9.19
CA ILE A 56 -9.26 -1.12 8.73
C ILE A 56 -9.63 -2.29 9.66
N ARG A 57 -9.72 -2.03 10.97
CA ARG A 57 -10.02 -3.07 11.95
C ARG A 57 -11.39 -3.71 11.75
N ASN A 58 -12.33 -2.99 11.11
CA ASN A 58 -13.68 -3.50 10.84
C ASN A 58 -13.75 -4.47 9.68
N ILE A 59 -12.69 -4.56 8.88
CA ILE A 59 -12.63 -5.45 7.72
C ILE A 59 -11.58 -6.54 7.86
N LEU A 60 -11.02 -6.69 9.06
CA LEU A 60 -10.01 -7.71 9.33
C LEU A 60 -10.66 -9.00 9.82
N TYR A 61 -10.08 -10.12 9.40
CA TYR A 61 -10.46 -11.48 9.82
C TYR A 61 -9.22 -12.22 10.29
N GLY A 62 -9.33 -12.90 11.42
CA GLY A 62 -8.23 -13.65 12.03
C GLY A 62 -8.04 -13.24 13.49
N ASP A 63 -7.18 -13.98 14.20
CA ASP A 63 -6.97 -13.80 15.63
C ASP A 63 -5.83 -12.84 15.98
N GLY A 64 -5.13 -12.33 14.96
CA GLY A 64 -4.03 -11.41 15.14
C GLY A 64 -4.46 -9.94 15.16
N GLU A 65 -3.52 -9.07 14.85
CA GLU A 65 -3.71 -7.63 14.86
C GLU A 65 -3.21 -7.01 13.57
N PHE A 66 -3.74 -5.83 13.24
CA PHE A 66 -3.22 -5.03 12.13
C PHE A 66 -1.82 -4.54 12.49
N ARG A 67 -0.84 -5.11 11.83
CA ARG A 67 0.58 -4.79 12.05
C ARG A 67 1.30 -4.90 10.72
N LEU A 68 2.06 -3.85 10.36
CA LEU A 68 2.84 -3.82 9.12
C LEU A 68 4.34 -3.79 9.39
N SER A 69 4.74 -3.31 10.57
CA SER A 69 6.15 -3.37 10.99
C SER A 69 6.25 -3.36 12.50
N GLN A 70 7.26 -4.07 13.01
CA GLN A 70 7.60 -4.08 14.43
C GLN A 70 9.02 -4.63 14.61
N ALA A 71 9.85 -3.90 15.37
CA ALA A 71 11.20 -4.35 15.73
C ALA A 71 12.02 -4.83 14.53
N ASN A 72 12.04 -4.03 13.45
CA ASN A 72 12.75 -4.31 12.19
C ASN A 72 12.19 -5.50 11.41
N LEU A 73 11.06 -6.05 11.80
CA LEU A 73 10.36 -7.08 11.05
C LEU A 73 9.24 -6.44 10.22
N ASP A 74 9.06 -6.97 9.01
CA ASP A 74 8.01 -6.53 8.11
C ASP A 74 6.87 -7.54 8.09
N TYR A 75 5.65 -7.03 8.10
CA TYR A 75 4.42 -7.82 8.05
C TYR A 75 3.59 -7.36 6.86
N ALA A 76 2.70 -8.23 6.39
CA ALA A 76 1.78 -7.89 5.32
C ALA A 76 0.39 -8.41 5.63
N VAL A 77 -0.62 -7.65 5.23
CA VAL A 77 -2.03 -8.03 5.36
C VAL A 77 -2.59 -8.22 3.96
N PRO A 78 -2.73 -9.48 3.51
CA PRO A 78 -3.29 -9.74 2.18
C PRO A 78 -4.81 -9.66 2.20
N GLY A 79 -5.38 -9.37 1.01
CA GLY A 79 -6.80 -9.58 0.80
C GLY A 79 -7.15 -11.06 0.96
N ILE A 80 -8.37 -11.33 1.38
CA ILE A 80 -8.79 -12.69 1.76
C ILE A 80 -8.64 -13.69 0.60
N TRP A 81 -8.91 -13.27 -0.64
CA TRP A 81 -8.80 -14.16 -1.79
C TRP A 81 -7.35 -14.43 -2.20
N ILE A 82 -6.45 -13.48 -1.96
CA ILE A 82 -5.01 -13.70 -2.15
C ILE A 82 -4.52 -14.75 -1.16
N ALA A 83 -4.90 -14.62 0.09
CA ALA A 83 -4.54 -15.59 1.13
C ALA A 83 -5.06 -16.99 0.76
N LYS A 84 -6.28 -17.08 0.25
CA LYS A 84 -6.85 -18.35 -0.21
C LYS A 84 -6.06 -18.94 -1.38
N ASP A 85 -5.78 -18.14 -2.39
CA ASP A 85 -5.07 -18.59 -3.59
C ASP A 85 -3.64 -19.02 -3.29
N LEU A 86 -2.97 -18.35 -2.36
CA LEU A 86 -1.62 -18.71 -1.92
C LEU A 86 -1.61 -19.84 -0.89
N GLY A 87 -2.77 -20.22 -0.37
CA GLY A 87 -2.87 -21.28 0.64
C GLY A 87 -2.40 -20.87 2.03
N THR A 88 -2.39 -19.56 2.32
CA THR A 88 -1.92 -19.06 3.62
C THR A 88 -3.00 -19.05 4.70
N GLY A 89 -4.27 -18.90 4.32
CA GLY A 89 -5.34 -18.65 5.28
C GLY A 89 -5.17 -17.31 5.99
N THR A 90 -5.70 -17.16 7.20
CA THR A 90 -5.58 -15.92 7.97
C THR A 90 -4.22 -15.77 8.65
N ASP A 91 -3.46 -16.83 8.73
CA ASP A 91 -2.13 -16.84 9.32
C ASP A 91 -1.24 -17.81 8.56
N TRP A 92 0.06 -17.54 8.53
CA TRP A 92 1.03 -18.41 7.87
C TRP A 92 2.34 -18.44 8.64
N PRO A 93 2.96 -19.63 8.80
CA PRO A 93 4.17 -19.76 9.60
C PRO A 93 5.47 -19.40 8.89
N ASP A 94 5.49 -19.49 7.57
CA ASP A 94 6.69 -19.22 6.77
C ASP A 94 6.68 -17.80 6.21
N TYR A 95 7.83 -17.33 5.72
CA TYR A 95 7.87 -16.04 5.03
C TYR A 95 7.10 -16.07 3.73
N LEU A 96 6.35 -15.02 3.48
CA LEU A 96 5.82 -14.70 2.17
C LEU A 96 6.85 -13.83 1.45
N HIS A 97 7.26 -14.24 0.27
CA HIS A 97 8.26 -13.52 -0.51
C HIS A 97 7.58 -12.66 -1.56
N ILE A 98 8.07 -11.44 -1.73
CA ILE A 98 7.53 -10.49 -2.69
C ILE A 98 8.67 -10.01 -3.59
N TYR A 99 8.47 -10.13 -4.90
CA TYR A 99 9.47 -9.78 -5.91
C TYR A 99 8.94 -8.69 -6.81
N ALA A 100 9.78 -7.70 -7.08
CA ALA A 100 9.49 -6.66 -8.06
C ALA A 100 10.66 -6.48 -9.01
N PRO A 101 10.42 -6.15 -10.29
CA PRO A 101 11.50 -5.86 -11.21
C PRO A 101 12.33 -4.67 -10.73
N GLN A 102 13.64 -4.74 -10.87
CA GLN A 102 14.50 -3.61 -10.57
C GLN A 102 14.20 -2.47 -11.54
N ARG A 103 14.04 -1.29 -10.96
CA ARG A 103 13.68 -0.10 -11.71
C ARG A 103 14.86 0.52 -12.45
N GLN A 104 16.06 0.38 -11.89
CA GLN A 104 17.30 0.95 -12.41
C GLN A 104 18.39 -0.11 -12.40
N GLY A 105 19.26 -0.03 -13.38
CA GLY A 105 20.41 -0.91 -13.51
C GLY A 105 20.40 -1.69 -14.79
N GLN A 106 21.59 -2.16 -15.18
CA GLN A 106 21.76 -3.07 -16.29
C GLN A 106 21.61 -4.49 -15.76
N TYR A 107 20.74 -5.26 -16.40
CA TYR A 107 20.54 -6.65 -16.03
C TYR A 107 21.65 -7.48 -16.65
N ASP A 108 22.30 -8.29 -15.84
CA ASP A 108 23.17 -9.35 -16.33
C ASP A 108 22.31 -10.54 -16.71
N MET A 109 22.25 -10.85 -18.00
CA MET A 109 21.43 -11.95 -18.51
C MET A 109 21.91 -13.30 -18.00
N SER A 110 23.13 -13.40 -17.48
CA SER A 110 23.65 -14.62 -16.88
C SER A 110 23.19 -14.81 -15.44
N ASN A 111 22.61 -13.78 -14.81
CA ASN A 111 22.12 -13.84 -13.44
C ASN A 111 20.74 -13.17 -13.34
N PRO A 112 19.66 -13.90 -13.75
CA PRO A 112 18.33 -13.31 -13.76
C PRO A 112 17.83 -12.85 -12.39
N THR A 113 18.37 -13.39 -11.29
CA THR A 113 17.93 -12.99 -9.93
C THR A 113 18.31 -11.55 -9.60
N GLU A 114 19.33 -11.00 -10.25
CA GLU A 114 19.72 -9.60 -10.06
C GLU A 114 18.74 -8.62 -10.71
N ALA A 115 17.84 -9.11 -11.57
CA ALA A 115 16.83 -8.27 -12.20
C ALA A 115 15.65 -7.94 -11.28
N PHE A 116 15.59 -8.54 -10.09
CA PHE A 116 14.47 -8.39 -9.15
C PHE A 116 14.96 -7.90 -7.80
N THR A 117 14.10 -7.11 -7.15
CA THR A 117 14.21 -6.79 -5.73
C THR A 117 13.27 -7.72 -4.98
N GLU A 118 13.76 -8.28 -3.88
CA GLU A 118 12.98 -9.17 -3.01
C GLU A 118 12.83 -8.59 -1.63
N ASP A 119 11.63 -8.72 -1.07
CA ASP A 119 11.37 -8.52 0.34
C ASP A 119 10.56 -9.69 0.87
N SER A 120 10.74 -10.00 2.15
CA SER A 120 10.04 -11.07 2.83
C SER A 120 9.20 -10.50 3.96
N VAL A 121 7.99 -11.01 4.12
CA VAL A 121 7.05 -10.52 5.12
C VAL A 121 6.51 -11.67 5.96
N LEU A 122 6.15 -11.34 7.20
CA LEU A 122 5.54 -12.24 8.16
C LEU A 122 4.04 -12.02 8.22
N SER A 123 3.33 -13.02 8.72
CA SER A 123 1.90 -12.91 8.98
C SER A 123 1.66 -12.15 10.29
N PRO A 124 0.78 -11.14 10.28
CA PRO A 124 0.27 -10.57 11.53
C PRO A 124 -0.96 -11.31 12.06
N GLY A 125 -1.36 -12.41 11.42
CA GLY A 125 -2.50 -13.22 11.83
C GLY A 125 -3.85 -12.68 11.41
N VAL A 126 -3.89 -11.78 10.43
CA VAL A 126 -5.13 -11.21 9.88
C VAL A 126 -5.05 -11.05 8.37
N VAL A 127 -6.21 -11.11 7.74
CA VAL A 127 -6.42 -10.78 6.33
C VAL A 127 -7.57 -9.78 6.25
N PHE A 128 -7.72 -9.07 5.13
CA PHE A 128 -8.81 -8.12 4.99
C PHE A 128 -9.84 -8.60 3.96
N GLN A 129 -11.09 -8.17 4.17
CA GLN A 129 -12.17 -8.35 3.21
C GLN A 129 -13.05 -7.10 3.21
N VAL A 130 -13.01 -6.33 2.12
CA VAL A 130 -13.84 -5.13 1.94
C VAL A 130 -15.11 -5.42 1.14
N LYS A 131 -15.30 -6.67 0.71
CA LYS A 131 -16.41 -7.13 -0.14
C LYS A 131 -16.44 -6.44 -1.51
N GLN A 132 -15.30 -5.94 -1.95
CA GLN A 132 -15.06 -5.47 -3.31
C GLN A 132 -13.98 -6.35 -3.90
N SER A 133 -14.34 -7.18 -4.87
CA SER A 133 -13.47 -8.23 -5.38
C SER A 133 -12.11 -7.73 -5.86
N ARG A 134 -12.06 -6.50 -6.40
CA ARG A 134 -10.81 -5.90 -6.86
C ARG A 134 -9.77 -5.83 -5.75
N TYR A 135 -10.16 -5.33 -4.57
CA TYR A 135 -9.21 -5.18 -3.46
C TYR A 135 -8.92 -6.51 -2.79
N ASP A 136 -9.97 -7.30 -2.54
CA ASP A 136 -9.86 -8.57 -1.83
C ASP A 136 -9.06 -9.61 -2.62
N ARG A 137 -9.00 -9.49 -3.95
CA ARG A 137 -8.32 -10.44 -4.84
C ARG A 137 -6.93 -10.00 -5.29
N LYS A 138 -6.58 -8.73 -5.15
CA LYS A 138 -5.37 -8.19 -5.78
C LYS A 138 -4.41 -7.52 -4.82
N TYR A 139 -4.88 -7.01 -3.69
CA TYR A 139 -4.08 -6.13 -2.84
C TYR A 139 -3.48 -6.84 -1.64
N ILE A 140 -2.20 -6.52 -1.40
CA ILE A 140 -1.50 -6.84 -0.15
C ILE A 140 -1.07 -5.51 0.46
N LEU A 141 -1.45 -5.27 1.72
CA LEU A 141 -1.03 -4.08 2.45
C LEU A 141 0.31 -4.33 3.13
N THR A 142 1.21 -3.38 2.98
CA THR A 142 2.54 -3.38 3.63
C THR A 142 2.82 -2.01 4.24
N SER A 143 3.94 -1.87 4.94
CA SER A 143 4.42 -0.55 5.32
C SER A 143 4.88 0.21 4.07
N ILE A 144 4.78 1.54 4.10
CA ILE A 144 5.27 2.37 2.98
C ILE A 144 6.79 2.22 2.83
N ALA A 145 7.50 2.04 3.94
CA ALA A 145 8.95 1.84 3.90
C ALA A 145 9.33 0.60 3.08
N LEU A 146 8.60 -0.51 3.28
CA LEU A 146 8.82 -1.72 2.49
C LEU A 146 8.51 -1.49 1.01
N ALA A 147 7.38 -0.85 0.70
CA ALA A 147 7.00 -0.60 -0.68
C ALA A 147 8.01 0.33 -1.39
N ARG A 148 8.49 1.35 -0.70
CA ARG A 148 9.53 2.24 -1.24
C ARG A 148 10.83 1.49 -1.55
N ARG A 149 11.21 0.58 -0.69
CA ARG A 149 12.39 -0.25 -0.88
C ARG A 149 12.20 -1.23 -2.03
N LEU A 150 11.05 -1.92 -2.04
CA LEU A 150 10.73 -2.93 -3.05
C LEU A 150 10.66 -2.34 -4.46
N PHE A 151 10.05 -1.16 -4.60
CA PHE A 151 9.80 -0.52 -5.89
C PHE A 151 10.81 0.57 -6.24
N ASP A 152 11.83 0.78 -5.41
CA ASP A 152 12.83 1.84 -5.59
C ASP A 152 12.16 3.21 -5.75
N ARG A 153 11.32 3.56 -4.76
CA ARG A 153 10.53 4.81 -4.73
C ARG A 153 10.85 5.64 -3.50
N GLN A 154 12.10 5.71 -3.08
CA GLN A 154 12.50 6.52 -1.92
C GLN A 154 12.13 7.98 -2.13
N GLY A 155 11.46 8.56 -1.12
CA GLY A 155 11.02 9.95 -1.19
C GLY A 155 9.84 10.22 -2.11
N GLU A 156 9.25 9.18 -2.69
CA GLU A 156 8.13 9.31 -3.62
C GLU A 156 6.83 8.73 -3.05
N LEU A 157 5.72 9.09 -3.67
CA LEU A 157 4.41 8.48 -3.43
C LEU A 157 3.71 8.22 -4.77
N THR A 158 2.78 7.27 -4.78
CA THR A 158 1.92 7.03 -5.93
C THR A 158 0.51 7.57 -5.71
N SER A 159 0.12 7.76 -4.45
CA SER A 159 -1.15 8.40 -4.08
C SER A 159 -1.04 9.04 -2.70
N LEU A 160 -1.88 10.03 -2.49
CA LEU A 160 -2.11 10.65 -1.20
C LEU A 160 -3.58 10.46 -0.88
N GLU A 161 -3.87 9.74 0.20
CA GLU A 161 -5.23 9.48 0.64
C GLU A 161 -5.57 10.39 1.81
N LEU A 162 -6.76 11.00 1.74
CA LEU A 162 -7.19 12.01 2.69
C LEU A 162 -8.49 11.59 3.36
N ARG A 163 -8.58 11.85 4.64
CA ARG A 163 -9.83 11.78 5.38
C ARG A 163 -10.19 13.20 5.83
N MET A 164 -11.40 13.62 5.52
CA MET A 164 -11.88 14.94 5.91
C MET A 164 -12.40 14.92 7.35
N LYS A 165 -12.37 16.08 8.00
CA LYS A 165 -13.00 16.26 9.30
C LYS A 165 -14.52 16.10 9.18
N PRO A 166 -15.21 15.69 10.27
CA PRO A 166 -16.67 15.59 10.25
C PRO A 166 -17.32 16.92 9.86
N GLY A 167 -18.39 16.83 9.07
CA GLY A 167 -19.16 18.01 8.65
C GLY A 167 -18.59 18.77 7.47
N VAL A 168 -17.46 18.36 6.91
CA VAL A 168 -16.87 19.01 5.74
C VAL A 168 -17.65 18.63 4.49
N ASP A 169 -17.98 19.65 3.68
CA ASP A 169 -18.56 19.43 2.36
C ASP A 169 -17.49 18.87 1.42
N ILE A 170 -17.67 17.63 1.01
CA ILE A 170 -16.67 16.92 0.18
C ILE A 170 -16.49 17.60 -1.18
N ASP A 171 -17.57 18.10 -1.78
CA ASP A 171 -17.48 18.74 -3.09
C ASP A 171 -16.68 20.05 -3.03
N GLU A 172 -16.90 20.86 -1.99
CA GLU A 172 -16.14 22.08 -1.77
C GLU A 172 -14.67 21.79 -1.45
N ALA A 173 -14.43 20.79 -0.62
CA ALA A 173 -13.07 20.36 -0.31
C ALA A 173 -12.33 19.90 -1.57
N LYS A 174 -13.01 19.12 -2.41
CA LYS A 174 -12.45 18.62 -3.68
C LYS A 174 -12.09 19.77 -4.62
N LYS A 175 -12.94 20.80 -4.73
CA LYS A 175 -12.66 21.98 -5.55
C LYS A 175 -11.40 22.71 -5.06
N GLU A 176 -11.27 22.88 -3.75
CA GLU A 176 -10.14 23.58 -3.16
C GLU A 176 -8.84 22.79 -3.37
N ILE A 177 -8.88 21.48 -3.21
CA ILE A 177 -7.73 20.59 -3.46
C ILE A 177 -7.33 20.65 -4.93
N LYS A 178 -8.29 20.59 -5.86
CA LYS A 178 -8.01 20.69 -7.28
C LYS A 178 -7.37 22.03 -7.66
N ALA A 179 -7.81 23.12 -7.03
CA ALA A 179 -7.22 24.43 -7.26
C ALA A 179 -5.75 24.48 -6.85
N ILE A 180 -5.38 23.80 -5.75
CA ILE A 180 -4.00 23.73 -5.28
C ILE A 180 -3.15 22.83 -6.19
N LEU A 181 -3.67 21.67 -6.58
CA LEU A 181 -2.93 20.67 -7.34
C LEU A 181 -2.82 20.96 -8.83
N GLY A 182 -3.78 21.69 -9.38
CA GLY A 182 -3.83 21.96 -10.82
C GLY A 182 -4.03 20.68 -11.63
N ASN A 183 -3.44 20.64 -12.83
CA ASN A 183 -3.61 19.52 -13.77
C ASN A 183 -2.59 18.39 -13.58
N ARG A 184 -1.65 18.54 -12.66
CA ARG A 184 -0.58 17.57 -12.45
C ARG A 184 -1.05 16.31 -11.75
N PHE A 185 -2.17 16.38 -11.04
CA PHE A 185 -2.70 15.28 -10.22
C PHE A 185 -4.18 15.07 -10.53
N THR A 186 -4.60 13.83 -10.39
CA THR A 186 -6.03 13.47 -10.47
C THR A 186 -6.59 13.42 -9.05
N VAL A 187 -7.74 14.07 -8.86
CA VAL A 187 -8.45 14.06 -7.58
C VAL A 187 -9.71 13.22 -7.74
N LYS A 188 -9.84 12.18 -6.93
CA LYS A 188 -10.96 11.24 -6.97
C LYS A 188 -11.62 11.13 -5.61
N ASP A 189 -12.92 10.87 -5.62
CA ASP A 189 -13.61 10.38 -4.45
C ASP A 189 -13.21 8.93 -4.20
N ARG A 190 -13.43 8.45 -2.99
CA ARG A 190 -13.10 7.09 -2.60
C ARG A 190 -13.84 6.03 -3.43
N TYR A 191 -14.98 6.39 -3.98
CA TYR A 191 -15.83 5.51 -4.77
C TYR A 191 -16.01 6.02 -6.19
#